data_2eec30f368c634ada8552ce33f38aaa1
#
_entry.id   2eec30f368c634ada8552ce33f38aaa1
#
_cell.length_a   1.000
_cell.length_b   1.000
_cell.length_c   1.000
_cell.angle_alpha   90.00
_cell.angle_beta   90.00
_cell.angle_gamma   90.00
#
_symmetry.space_group_name_H-M   'P 1'
#
loop_
_entity.id
_entity.type
_entity.pdbx_description
1 polymer ?
#
loop_
_entity_poly.entity_id
_entity_poly.type
_entity_poly.pdbx_seq_one_letter_code
_entity_poly.pdbx_strand_id
1 'polypeptide(L)'
;MKKLLLTVALCAATFWVIRAQSQRGTVMIQNSGKKALPQVNIVIEGATPTTSDARGCFEVQLPNHIEGQRLLIQQIAYRDWVVVNQHMVNQWVYAPTKNYRVDMCAKEEYTARVEQFYQIGKTNAKAKYTSAMAQLKQLKEEGKVNSDRYMQRRKEIQAALNTAQEMLDCYVPLLVAINTDYLEPIEKQAQQLVTQGKLDEAIGLYEGLQLEKRLAHDLGLKKQWDEDIESMIPTVERYAQTLVLQGGEESYRKAGDLFKKIADSSPTHMDRNADYANFAYHQRNFTDAETYYKKAIEHSKTPYDLADWYTKLGLIYDDMNRLDESIDYFDKAQQLLEKLPRNILATAELTVNLDINLSTVLFKMVRKGTPETKLKGCRIALNSLKEAVEILLALGPEEAPDYESKLMVCYQNMTTICGVMGDKKGLAQAQAGIAKLKMNDAKPNTQVEYWVAIGNNAHYNKKYDEMLAAYQKADEI
;
A
#
# COMPACT_ATOMS: atom_id res chain seq x y z
N MET A 1 -22.65 -61.83 5.24
CA MET A 1 -23.07 -60.86 4.21
C MET A 1 -23.45 -59.49 4.75
N LYS A 2 -24.25 -59.32 5.83
CA LYS A 2 -24.61 -57.98 6.35
C LYS A 2 -23.41 -57.13 6.87
N LYS A 3 -22.38 -57.76 7.47
CA LYS A 3 -21.16 -57.01 7.91
C LYS A 3 -20.25 -56.56 6.76
N LEU A 4 -20.22 -57.31 5.65
CA LEU A 4 -19.46 -56.93 4.47
C LEU A 4 -20.09 -55.75 3.70
N LEU A 5 -21.44 -55.69 3.66
CA LEU A 5 -22.18 -54.61 3.06
C LEU A 5 -22.08 -53.30 3.87
N LEU A 6 -21.97 -53.38 5.21
CA LEU A 6 -21.80 -52.18 6.05
C LEU A 6 -20.35 -51.59 5.89
N THR A 7 -19.32 -52.46 5.73
CA THR A 7 -17.95 -52.00 5.52
C THR A 7 -17.75 -51.37 4.14
N VAL A 8 -18.41 -51.90 3.11
CA VAL A 8 -18.39 -51.34 1.76
C VAL A 8 -19.19 -49.99 1.71
N ALA A 9 -20.27 -49.91 2.44
CA ALA A 9 -21.06 -48.65 2.55
C ALA A 9 -20.29 -47.56 3.34
N LEU A 10 -19.53 -47.93 4.41
CA LEU A 10 -18.69 -46.99 5.12
C LEU A 10 -17.47 -46.58 4.28
N CYS A 11 -16.85 -47.48 3.54
CA CYS A 11 -15.78 -47.09 2.60
C CYS A 11 -16.30 -46.24 1.43
N ALA A 12 -17.51 -46.50 0.92
CA ALA A 12 -18.11 -45.67 -0.10
C ALA A 12 -18.51 -44.26 0.45
N ALA A 13 -18.94 -44.16 1.73
CA ALA A 13 -19.24 -42.91 2.36
C ALA A 13 -17.99 -42.06 2.67
N THR A 14 -16.85 -42.71 2.93
CA THR A 14 -15.55 -42.01 3.11
C THR A 14 -14.90 -41.62 1.78
N PHE A 15 -15.26 -42.28 0.65
CA PHE A 15 -14.81 -41.85 -0.68
C PHE A 15 -15.63 -40.71 -1.30
N TRP A 16 -16.69 -40.25 -0.64
CA TRP A 16 -17.61 -39.22 -1.18
C TRP A 16 -17.35 -37.80 -0.70
N VAL A 17 -16.26 -37.51 0.02
CA VAL A 17 -15.99 -36.15 0.53
C VAL A 17 -14.52 -35.73 0.33
N ILE A 18 -13.84 -36.25 -0.69
CA ILE A 18 -12.73 -35.48 -1.26
C ILE A 18 -13.25 -34.85 -2.56
N ARG A 19 -14.18 -33.92 -2.46
CA ARG A 19 -14.24 -32.86 -3.46
C ARG A 19 -12.88 -32.20 -3.40
N ALA A 20 -12.12 -32.33 -4.50
CA ALA A 20 -10.88 -31.59 -4.65
C ALA A 20 -11.19 -30.13 -4.32
N GLN A 21 -10.68 -29.66 -3.16
CA GLN A 21 -10.83 -28.27 -2.75
C GLN A 21 -9.98 -27.47 -3.72
N SER A 22 -10.61 -26.80 -4.66
CA SER A 22 -9.91 -26.04 -5.68
C SER A 22 -10.42 -24.62 -5.78
N GLN A 23 -9.53 -23.72 -6.13
CA GLN A 23 -9.84 -22.33 -6.49
C GLN A 23 -9.59 -22.13 -7.97
N ARG A 24 -10.55 -21.54 -8.65
CA ARG A 24 -10.48 -21.23 -10.08
C ARG A 24 -10.20 -19.76 -10.34
N GLY A 25 -9.54 -19.50 -11.46
CA GLY A 25 -9.34 -18.16 -11.93
C GLY A 25 -8.98 -18.09 -13.41
N THR A 26 -8.86 -16.86 -13.89
CA THR A 26 -8.47 -16.55 -15.27
C THR A 26 -7.41 -15.47 -15.28
N VAL A 27 -6.43 -15.60 -16.18
CA VAL A 27 -5.41 -14.59 -16.44
C VAL A 27 -5.72 -13.90 -17.75
N MET A 28 -5.84 -12.58 -17.71
CA MET A 28 -6.22 -11.74 -18.85
C MET A 28 -5.14 -10.70 -19.15
N ILE A 29 -5.01 -10.35 -20.41
CA ILE A 29 -4.20 -9.21 -20.82
C ILE A 29 -5.03 -7.95 -20.63
N GLN A 30 -4.53 -7.02 -19.84
CA GLN A 30 -5.24 -5.77 -19.54
C GLN A 30 -5.47 -4.92 -20.79
N ASN A 31 -6.66 -4.35 -20.94
CA ASN A 31 -7.05 -3.44 -22.02
C ASN A 31 -6.84 -4.00 -23.45
N SER A 32 -6.94 -5.31 -23.62
CA SER A 32 -6.65 -6.01 -24.87
C SER A 32 -7.88 -6.48 -25.65
N GLY A 33 -9.09 -6.09 -25.20
CA GLY A 33 -10.34 -6.63 -25.70
C GLY A 33 -10.65 -8.03 -25.15
N LYS A 34 -10.35 -8.25 -23.86
CA LYS A 34 -10.57 -9.51 -23.12
C LYS A 34 -9.73 -10.69 -23.65
N LYS A 35 -8.52 -10.44 -24.11
CA LYS A 35 -7.62 -11.53 -24.51
C LYS A 35 -7.05 -12.24 -23.28
N ALA A 36 -7.07 -13.57 -23.36
CA ALA A 36 -6.49 -14.45 -22.33
C ALA A 36 -4.97 -14.49 -22.41
N LEU A 37 -4.29 -14.69 -21.26
CA LEU A 37 -2.85 -14.89 -21.20
C LEU A 37 -2.56 -16.34 -20.73
N PRO A 38 -2.09 -17.22 -21.63
CA PRO A 38 -1.72 -18.59 -21.28
C PRO A 38 -0.31 -18.67 -20.69
N GLN A 39 -0.01 -19.83 -20.08
CA GLN A 39 1.31 -20.19 -19.55
C GLN A 39 1.81 -19.28 -18.42
N VAL A 40 0.91 -18.60 -17.70
CA VAL A 40 1.25 -17.86 -16.49
C VAL A 40 1.41 -18.84 -15.35
N ASN A 41 2.54 -18.80 -14.66
CA ASN A 41 2.79 -19.61 -13.47
C ASN A 41 2.10 -19.02 -12.25
N ILE A 42 1.29 -19.79 -11.54
CA ILE A 42 0.57 -19.40 -10.34
C ILE A 42 0.99 -20.29 -9.18
N VAL A 43 1.51 -19.68 -8.13
CA VAL A 43 1.93 -20.36 -6.89
C VAL A 43 1.21 -19.71 -5.71
N ILE A 44 0.42 -20.51 -5.01
CA ILE A 44 -0.29 -20.12 -3.77
C ILE A 44 0.25 -21.00 -2.65
N GLU A 45 0.39 -20.43 -1.46
CA GLU A 45 0.87 -21.17 -0.30
C GLU A 45 -0.02 -22.39 0.01
N GLY A 46 0.62 -23.53 0.30
CA GLY A 46 -0.08 -24.77 0.62
C GLY A 46 -0.76 -25.45 -0.59
N ALA A 47 -0.47 -24.97 -1.80
CA ALA A 47 -1.02 -25.50 -3.05
C ALA A 47 0.05 -26.06 -3.97
N THR A 48 -0.34 -26.95 -4.89
CA THR A 48 0.53 -27.35 -6.00
C THR A 48 0.57 -26.24 -7.04
N PRO A 49 1.78 -25.79 -7.48
CA PRO A 49 1.90 -24.82 -8.55
C PRO A 49 1.14 -25.22 -9.82
N THR A 50 0.51 -24.28 -10.47
CA THR A 50 -0.25 -24.49 -11.70
C THR A 50 0.08 -23.43 -12.74
N THR A 51 -0.33 -23.67 -13.99
CA THR A 51 -0.20 -22.69 -15.07
C THR A 51 -1.52 -22.47 -15.76
N SER A 52 -1.73 -21.25 -16.28
CA SER A 52 -2.92 -20.95 -17.06
C SER A 52 -2.93 -21.67 -18.41
N ASP A 53 -4.10 -22.16 -18.83
CA ASP A 53 -4.33 -22.86 -20.10
C ASP A 53 -4.41 -21.88 -21.30
N ALA A 54 -4.69 -22.39 -22.50
CA ALA A 54 -4.84 -21.59 -23.72
C ALA A 54 -5.96 -20.52 -23.65
N ARG A 55 -6.93 -20.68 -22.73
CA ARG A 55 -8.01 -19.72 -22.46
C ARG A 55 -7.70 -18.83 -21.26
N GLY A 56 -6.47 -18.90 -20.72
CA GLY A 56 -6.05 -18.18 -19.52
C GLY A 56 -6.61 -18.78 -18.23
N CYS A 57 -7.35 -19.88 -18.28
CA CYS A 57 -7.96 -20.48 -17.09
C CYS A 57 -6.90 -21.24 -16.27
N PHE A 58 -7.04 -21.16 -14.95
CA PHE A 58 -6.23 -21.96 -14.02
C PHE A 58 -7.11 -22.53 -12.91
N GLU A 59 -6.67 -23.63 -12.33
CA GLU A 59 -7.27 -24.25 -11.16
C GLU A 59 -6.18 -24.69 -10.20
N VAL A 60 -6.25 -24.20 -8.96
CA VAL A 60 -5.27 -24.48 -7.90
C VAL A 60 -5.91 -25.41 -6.87
N GLN A 61 -5.27 -26.52 -6.55
CA GLN A 61 -5.72 -27.45 -5.53
C GLN A 61 -5.31 -26.96 -4.15
N LEU A 62 -6.27 -26.82 -3.23
CA LEU A 62 -6.11 -26.24 -1.90
C LEU A 62 -6.65 -27.18 -0.80
N PRO A 63 -6.04 -28.36 -0.58
CA PRO A 63 -6.62 -29.45 0.21
C PRO A 63 -6.85 -29.10 1.69
N ASN A 64 -6.17 -28.09 2.22
CA ASN A 64 -6.20 -27.75 3.64
C ASN A 64 -6.78 -26.36 3.92
N HIS A 65 -7.41 -25.70 2.93
CA HIS A 65 -7.94 -24.36 3.11
C HIS A 65 -9.41 -24.39 3.53
N ILE A 66 -9.77 -23.43 4.38
CA ILE A 66 -11.15 -23.22 4.85
C ILE A 66 -11.78 -22.08 4.05
N GLU A 67 -13.05 -22.23 3.65
CA GLU A 67 -13.76 -21.18 2.92
C GLU A 67 -13.73 -19.84 3.68
N GLY A 68 -13.35 -18.76 2.98
CA GLY A 68 -13.12 -17.45 3.53
C GLY A 68 -11.70 -17.22 4.09
N GLN A 69 -10.82 -18.23 4.07
CA GLN A 69 -9.40 -18.06 4.42
C GLN A 69 -8.67 -17.28 3.32
N ARG A 70 -7.82 -16.31 3.72
CA ARG A 70 -6.97 -15.55 2.80
C ARG A 70 -6.01 -16.49 2.04
N LEU A 71 -5.88 -16.28 0.75
CA LEU A 71 -4.93 -16.98 -0.10
C LEU A 71 -3.63 -16.18 -0.15
N LEU A 72 -2.55 -16.75 0.36
CA LEU A 72 -1.22 -16.12 0.31
C LEU A 72 -0.58 -16.45 -1.03
N ILE A 73 -0.52 -15.48 -1.91
CA ILE A 73 0.03 -15.61 -3.25
C ILE A 73 1.55 -15.54 -3.15
N GLN A 74 2.25 -16.61 -3.48
CA GLN A 74 3.71 -16.64 -3.54
C GLN A 74 4.24 -16.07 -4.84
N GLN A 75 3.59 -16.41 -5.96
CA GLN A 75 4.02 -15.97 -7.27
C GLN A 75 2.88 -16.01 -8.29
N ILE A 76 2.78 -14.98 -9.13
CA ILE A 76 2.10 -14.99 -10.42
C ILE A 76 3.09 -14.41 -11.43
N ALA A 77 3.65 -15.26 -12.30
CA ALA A 77 4.77 -14.87 -13.15
C ALA A 77 4.57 -15.29 -14.60
N TYR A 78 4.92 -14.39 -15.51
CA TYR A 78 5.00 -14.63 -16.94
C TYR A 78 6.02 -13.66 -17.57
N ARG A 79 7.21 -14.16 -17.93
CA ARG A 79 8.29 -13.35 -18.54
C ARG A 79 8.53 -12.04 -17.73
N ASP A 80 8.56 -10.90 -18.43
CA ASP A 80 8.71 -9.53 -17.93
C ASP A 80 7.35 -8.81 -17.73
N TRP A 81 6.28 -9.58 -17.49
CA TRP A 81 4.95 -9.05 -17.25
C TRP A 81 4.68 -8.84 -15.77
N VAL A 82 3.81 -7.91 -15.45
CA VAL A 82 3.39 -7.59 -14.08
C VAL A 82 1.90 -7.82 -13.89
N VAL A 83 1.52 -8.23 -12.68
CA VAL A 83 0.12 -8.26 -12.25
C VAL A 83 -0.30 -6.83 -11.95
N VAL A 84 -1.26 -6.30 -12.70
CA VAL A 84 -1.70 -4.91 -12.53
C VAL A 84 -2.75 -4.75 -11.44
N ASN A 85 -3.59 -5.74 -11.23
CA ASN A 85 -4.61 -5.74 -10.17
C ASN A 85 -4.13 -6.44 -8.89
N GLN A 86 -2.86 -6.25 -8.52
CA GLN A 86 -2.22 -6.90 -7.37
C GLN A 86 -2.98 -6.67 -6.06
N HIS A 87 -3.53 -5.45 -5.85
CA HIS A 87 -4.33 -5.13 -4.67
C HIS A 87 -5.57 -6.02 -4.53
N MET A 88 -6.23 -6.39 -5.64
CA MET A 88 -7.36 -7.33 -5.62
C MET A 88 -6.89 -8.78 -5.43
N VAL A 89 -5.76 -9.14 -6.04
CA VAL A 89 -5.15 -10.49 -5.91
C VAL A 89 -4.75 -10.75 -4.47
N ASN A 90 -4.19 -9.77 -3.79
CA ASN A 90 -3.80 -9.86 -2.37
C ASN A 90 -5.01 -10.01 -1.42
N GLN A 91 -6.20 -9.63 -1.87
CA GLN A 91 -7.45 -9.77 -1.11
C GLN A 91 -8.18 -11.09 -1.37
N TRP A 92 -7.62 -12.01 -2.17
CA TRP A 92 -8.29 -13.28 -2.45
C TRP A 92 -8.46 -14.13 -1.20
N VAL A 93 -9.65 -14.69 -1.08
CA VAL A 93 -9.97 -15.68 -0.06
C VAL A 93 -10.35 -16.99 -0.75
N TYR A 94 -10.13 -18.12 -0.11
CA TYR A 94 -10.62 -19.39 -0.64
C TYR A 94 -12.16 -19.36 -0.74
N ALA A 95 -12.66 -19.39 -1.96
CA ALA A 95 -14.08 -19.38 -2.30
C ALA A 95 -14.32 -20.25 -3.54
N PRO A 96 -14.64 -21.54 -3.38
CA PRO A 96 -14.66 -22.54 -4.47
C PRO A 96 -15.68 -22.24 -5.57
N THR A 97 -16.70 -21.44 -5.27
CA THR A 97 -17.70 -20.98 -6.24
C THR A 97 -17.31 -19.73 -7.02
N LYS A 98 -16.28 -18.99 -6.54
CA LYS A 98 -15.81 -17.74 -7.14
C LYS A 98 -14.71 -18.01 -8.17
N ASN A 99 -14.81 -17.35 -9.33
CA ASN A 99 -13.76 -17.34 -10.34
C ASN A 99 -12.98 -16.04 -10.24
N TYR A 100 -11.70 -16.09 -9.86
CA TYR A 100 -10.85 -14.93 -9.71
C TYR A 100 -10.22 -14.49 -11.04
N ARG A 101 -9.92 -13.21 -11.16
CA ARG A 101 -9.27 -12.65 -12.34
C ARG A 101 -7.94 -12.02 -11.98
N VAL A 102 -6.91 -12.40 -12.75
CA VAL A 102 -5.60 -11.74 -12.78
C VAL A 102 -5.54 -10.93 -14.06
N ASP A 103 -5.29 -9.64 -13.96
CA ASP A 103 -5.01 -8.79 -15.10
C ASP A 103 -3.50 -8.53 -15.16
N MET A 104 -2.89 -8.75 -16.32
CA MET A 104 -1.44 -8.57 -16.53
C MET A 104 -1.16 -7.70 -17.75
N CYS A 105 -0.04 -6.98 -17.70
CA CYS A 105 0.53 -6.28 -18.88
C CYS A 105 2.05 -6.31 -18.83
N ALA A 106 2.70 -5.92 -19.94
CA ALA A 106 4.15 -5.77 -19.97
C ALA A 106 4.63 -4.73 -18.96
N LYS A 107 5.77 -4.98 -18.30
CA LYS A 107 6.34 -4.10 -17.24
C LYS A 107 6.55 -2.67 -17.76
N GLU A 108 7.03 -2.52 -18.97
CA GLU A 108 7.23 -1.20 -19.60
C GLU A 108 5.92 -0.42 -19.75
N GLU A 109 4.85 -1.08 -20.20
CA GLU A 109 3.53 -0.46 -20.34
C GLU A 109 2.96 -0.05 -18.96
N TYR A 110 3.10 -0.91 -17.94
CA TYR A 110 2.70 -0.60 -16.58
C TYR A 110 3.44 0.64 -16.04
N THR A 111 4.76 0.64 -16.15
CA THR A 111 5.61 1.75 -15.67
C THR A 111 5.26 3.06 -16.37
N ALA A 112 5.06 3.04 -17.69
CA ALA A 112 4.66 4.23 -18.45
C ALA A 112 3.29 4.79 -17.98
N ARG A 113 2.33 3.92 -17.68
CA ARG A 113 1.01 4.34 -17.16
C ARG A 113 1.08 4.87 -15.74
N VAL A 114 1.86 4.24 -14.87
CA VAL A 114 2.10 4.74 -13.52
C VAL A 114 2.65 6.16 -13.59
N GLU A 115 3.70 6.38 -14.40
CA GLU A 115 4.30 7.70 -14.58
C GLU A 115 3.28 8.71 -15.15
N GLN A 116 2.48 8.33 -16.14
CA GLN A 116 1.45 9.21 -16.71
C GLN A 116 0.45 9.69 -15.65
N PHE A 117 -0.15 8.77 -14.88
CA PHE A 117 -1.11 9.14 -13.83
C PHE A 117 -0.46 9.95 -12.72
N TYR A 118 0.77 9.59 -12.37
CA TYR A 118 1.55 10.30 -11.37
C TYR A 118 1.78 11.77 -11.79
N GLN A 119 2.18 11.99 -13.04
CA GLN A 119 2.39 13.34 -13.57
C GLN A 119 1.09 14.15 -13.66
N ILE A 120 -0.04 13.53 -13.96
CA ILE A 120 -1.36 14.18 -13.92
C ILE A 120 -1.63 14.68 -12.48
N GLY A 121 -1.53 13.82 -11.49
CA GLY A 121 -1.77 14.18 -10.10
C GLY A 121 -0.77 15.21 -9.54
N LYS A 122 0.53 15.02 -9.83
CA LYS A 122 1.60 15.96 -9.45
C LYS A 122 1.37 17.36 -10.03
N THR A 123 0.98 17.44 -11.30
CA THR A 123 0.68 18.72 -11.97
C THR A 123 -0.49 19.44 -11.28
N ASN A 124 -1.56 18.73 -10.97
CA ASN A 124 -2.71 19.32 -10.27
C ASN A 124 -2.35 19.75 -8.84
N ALA A 125 -1.64 18.92 -8.09
CA ALA A 125 -1.18 19.26 -6.73
C ALA A 125 -0.27 20.50 -6.75
N LYS A 126 0.69 20.56 -7.68
CA LYS A 126 1.60 21.70 -7.85
C LYS A 126 0.86 22.98 -8.26
N ALA A 127 -0.13 22.89 -9.14
CA ALA A 127 -0.93 24.05 -9.55
C ALA A 127 -1.70 24.61 -8.36
N LYS A 128 -2.34 23.76 -7.55
CA LYS A 128 -3.04 24.17 -6.31
C LYS A 128 -2.09 24.78 -5.28
N TYR A 129 -0.91 24.17 -5.08
CA TYR A 129 0.14 24.72 -4.21
C TYR A 129 0.58 26.12 -4.65
N THR A 130 0.89 26.28 -5.94
CA THR A 130 1.34 27.55 -6.51
C THR A 130 0.28 28.64 -6.35
N SER A 131 -0.99 28.31 -6.63
CA SER A 131 -2.12 29.23 -6.45
C SER A 131 -2.29 29.64 -4.98
N ALA A 132 -2.28 28.70 -4.05
CA ALA A 132 -2.39 28.97 -2.62
C ALA A 132 -1.24 29.85 -2.10
N MET A 133 -0.01 29.58 -2.54
CA MET A 133 1.16 30.38 -2.19
C MET A 133 1.09 31.81 -2.75
N ALA A 134 0.60 31.98 -3.98
CA ALA A 134 0.41 33.29 -4.59
C ALA A 134 -0.65 34.12 -3.82
N GLN A 135 -1.78 33.51 -3.47
CA GLN A 135 -2.82 34.15 -2.65
C GLN A 135 -2.30 34.55 -1.27
N LEU A 136 -1.54 33.66 -0.60
CA LEU A 136 -0.95 33.93 0.70
C LEU A 136 0.06 35.10 0.63
N LYS A 137 0.86 35.17 -0.44
CA LYS A 137 1.80 36.29 -0.68
C LYS A 137 1.05 37.60 -0.87
N GLN A 138 0.00 37.62 -1.69
CA GLN A 138 -0.84 38.78 -1.89
C GLN A 138 -1.46 39.31 -0.58
N LEU A 139 -2.02 38.39 0.24
CA LEU A 139 -2.59 38.76 1.56
C LEU A 139 -1.55 39.39 2.50
N LYS A 140 -0.28 38.95 2.41
CA LYS A 140 0.82 39.52 3.17
C LYS A 140 1.17 40.91 2.67
N GLU A 141 1.25 41.14 1.35
CA GLU A 141 1.53 42.43 0.72
C GLU A 141 0.43 43.45 1.02
N GLU A 142 -0.84 43.01 1.08
CA GLU A 142 -2.00 43.82 1.47
C GLU A 142 -2.09 44.11 2.99
N GLY A 143 -1.14 43.60 3.79
CA GLY A 143 -1.12 43.76 5.26
C GLY A 143 -2.22 42.97 6.00
N LYS A 144 -2.95 42.08 5.32
CA LYS A 144 -4.04 41.29 5.90
C LYS A 144 -3.54 40.10 6.75
N VAL A 145 -2.25 39.73 6.60
CA VAL A 145 -1.60 38.63 7.32
C VAL A 145 -0.27 39.11 7.88
N ASN A 146 -0.04 38.96 9.20
CA ASN A 146 1.23 39.26 9.82
C ASN A 146 2.27 38.15 9.52
N SER A 147 3.53 38.41 9.86
CA SER A 147 4.66 37.49 9.56
C SER A 147 4.50 36.11 10.16
N ASP A 148 4.04 35.99 11.42
CA ASP A 148 3.89 34.71 12.10
C ASP A 148 2.78 33.88 11.45
N ARG A 149 1.62 34.50 11.19
CA ARG A 149 0.51 33.83 10.50
C ARG A 149 0.86 33.45 9.05
N TYR A 150 1.67 34.28 8.37
CA TYR A 150 2.21 33.94 7.05
C TYR A 150 3.08 32.68 7.11
N MET A 151 4.01 32.58 8.06
CA MET A 151 4.87 31.43 8.22
C MET A 151 4.10 30.17 8.60
N GLN A 152 3.09 30.30 9.46
CA GLN A 152 2.20 29.20 9.82
C GLN A 152 1.44 28.69 8.58
N ARG A 153 0.76 29.57 7.85
CA ARG A 153 0.01 29.21 6.62
C ARG A 153 0.90 28.60 5.54
N ARG A 154 2.12 29.10 5.38
CA ARG A 154 3.09 28.52 4.46
C ARG A 154 3.41 27.06 4.82
N LYS A 155 3.59 26.76 6.12
CA LYS A 155 3.81 25.37 6.59
C LYS A 155 2.59 24.48 6.31
N GLU A 156 1.39 25.00 6.52
CA GLU A 156 0.13 24.27 6.24
C GLU A 156 0.00 23.95 4.74
N ILE A 157 0.30 24.91 3.85
CA ILE A 157 0.27 24.69 2.39
C ILE A 157 1.33 23.67 1.98
N GLN A 158 2.53 23.71 2.57
CA GLN A 158 3.57 22.72 2.30
C GLN A 158 3.18 21.31 2.79
N ALA A 159 2.57 21.21 3.97
CA ALA A 159 2.06 19.95 4.50
C ALA A 159 0.97 19.37 3.58
N ALA A 160 0.07 20.21 3.05
CA ALA A 160 -0.95 19.78 2.10
C ALA A 160 -0.34 19.24 0.78
N LEU A 161 0.78 19.80 0.31
CA LEU A 161 1.50 19.26 -0.86
C LEU A 161 2.11 17.90 -0.56
N ASN A 162 2.70 17.71 0.61
CA ASN A 162 3.26 16.42 1.04
C ASN A 162 2.16 15.35 1.16
N THR A 163 1.01 15.70 1.79
CA THR A 163 -0.15 14.80 1.83
C THR A 163 -0.64 14.42 0.43
N ALA A 164 -0.69 15.39 -0.50
CA ALA A 164 -1.07 15.09 -1.88
C ALA A 164 -0.11 14.09 -2.52
N GLN A 165 1.19 14.18 -2.23
CA GLN A 165 2.19 13.22 -2.69
C GLN A 165 1.93 11.82 -2.13
N GLU A 166 1.73 11.68 -0.82
CA GLU A 166 1.41 10.42 -0.14
C GLU A 166 0.14 9.78 -0.75
N MET A 167 -0.89 10.60 -1.03
CA MET A 167 -2.12 10.14 -1.67
C MET A 167 -1.88 9.60 -3.08
N LEU A 168 -1.02 10.25 -3.88
CA LEU A 168 -0.68 9.75 -5.22
C LEU A 168 0.03 8.39 -5.14
N ASP A 169 0.95 8.21 -4.20
CA ASP A 169 1.64 6.95 -3.99
C ASP A 169 0.68 5.79 -3.69
N CYS A 170 -0.39 6.05 -2.92
CA CYS A 170 -1.40 5.05 -2.59
C CYS A 170 -2.38 4.76 -3.74
N TYR A 171 -2.84 5.78 -4.46
CA TYR A 171 -3.99 5.64 -5.35
C TYR A 171 -3.64 5.53 -6.85
N VAL A 172 -2.47 5.99 -7.29
CA VAL A 172 -2.04 5.81 -8.69
C VAL A 172 -1.97 4.33 -9.09
N PRO A 173 -1.39 3.42 -8.29
CA PRO A 173 -1.40 2.00 -8.62
C PRO A 173 -2.82 1.43 -8.79
N LEU A 174 -3.80 1.85 -8.00
CA LEU A 174 -5.19 1.41 -8.09
C LEU A 174 -5.86 1.89 -9.39
N LEU A 175 -5.59 3.13 -9.81
CA LEU A 175 -6.09 3.68 -11.07
C LEU A 175 -5.48 2.99 -12.28
N VAL A 176 -4.18 2.68 -12.24
CA VAL A 176 -3.48 1.93 -13.30
C VAL A 176 -3.99 0.49 -13.40
N ALA A 177 -4.41 -0.09 -12.28
CA ALA A 177 -4.96 -1.45 -12.22
C ALA A 177 -6.31 -1.61 -12.94
N ILE A 178 -7.00 -0.53 -13.25
CA ILE A 178 -8.32 -0.59 -13.91
C ILE A 178 -8.19 -1.23 -15.30
N ASN A 179 -8.89 -2.34 -15.51
CA ASN A 179 -9.01 -2.99 -16.81
C ASN A 179 -10.28 -2.48 -17.52
N THR A 180 -10.10 -1.62 -18.51
CA THR A 180 -11.20 -0.94 -19.22
C THR A 180 -12.08 -1.89 -20.04
N ASP A 181 -11.63 -3.13 -20.29
CA ASP A 181 -12.42 -4.14 -21.00
C ASP A 181 -13.66 -4.60 -20.23
N TYR A 182 -13.70 -4.36 -18.93
CA TYR A 182 -14.76 -4.75 -18.01
C TYR A 182 -15.60 -3.57 -17.47
N LEU A 183 -15.36 -2.37 -18.00
CA LEU A 183 -16.09 -1.18 -17.61
C LEU A 183 -17.35 -0.98 -18.46
N GLU A 184 -18.40 -0.42 -17.85
CA GLU A 184 -19.55 0.10 -18.56
C GLU A 184 -19.15 1.28 -19.48
N PRO A 185 -19.90 1.55 -20.56
CA PRO A 185 -19.51 2.58 -21.55
C PRO A 185 -19.20 3.95 -20.94
N ILE A 186 -19.99 4.40 -19.96
CA ILE A 186 -19.78 5.70 -19.31
C ILE A 186 -18.53 5.70 -18.42
N GLU A 187 -18.25 4.60 -17.73
CA GLU A 187 -17.05 4.43 -16.91
C GLU A 187 -15.78 4.39 -17.80
N LYS A 188 -15.88 3.70 -18.96
CA LYS A 188 -14.82 3.66 -19.94
C LYS A 188 -14.50 5.05 -20.49
N GLN A 189 -15.53 5.86 -20.76
CA GLN A 189 -15.39 7.25 -21.15
C GLN A 189 -14.73 8.08 -20.05
N ALA A 190 -15.17 7.94 -18.80
CA ALA A 190 -14.57 8.62 -17.66
C ALA A 190 -13.08 8.23 -17.51
N GLN A 191 -12.74 6.94 -17.62
CA GLN A 191 -11.34 6.49 -17.55
C GLN A 191 -10.48 7.05 -18.70
N GLN A 192 -11.04 7.20 -19.90
CA GLN A 192 -10.34 7.86 -21.01
C GLN A 192 -10.05 9.35 -20.72
N LEU A 193 -11.00 10.05 -20.11
CA LEU A 193 -10.81 11.44 -19.69
C LEU A 193 -9.74 11.55 -18.58
N VAL A 194 -9.74 10.64 -17.62
CA VAL A 194 -8.70 10.57 -16.58
C VAL A 194 -7.31 10.40 -17.20
N THR A 195 -7.14 9.48 -18.15
CA THR A 195 -5.86 9.28 -18.85
C THR A 195 -5.40 10.49 -19.66
N GLN A 196 -6.35 11.35 -20.12
CA GLN A 196 -6.06 12.62 -20.78
C GLN A 196 -5.79 13.78 -19.83
N GLY A 197 -5.89 13.56 -18.51
CA GLY A 197 -5.78 14.61 -17.49
C GLY A 197 -7.00 15.53 -17.39
N LYS A 198 -8.10 15.20 -18.06
CA LYS A 198 -9.37 15.95 -18.05
C LYS A 198 -10.23 15.54 -16.86
N LEU A 199 -9.71 15.79 -15.65
CA LEU A 199 -10.30 15.25 -14.41
C LEU A 199 -11.69 15.85 -14.12
N ASP A 200 -11.89 17.14 -14.37
CA ASP A 200 -13.19 17.79 -14.15
C ASP A 200 -14.30 17.19 -15.04
N GLU A 201 -13.96 16.90 -16.31
CA GLU A 201 -14.89 16.25 -17.23
C GLU A 201 -15.20 14.80 -16.78
N ALA A 202 -14.19 14.06 -16.33
CA ALA A 202 -14.37 12.70 -15.80
C ALA A 202 -15.25 12.69 -14.54
N ILE A 203 -15.01 13.60 -13.61
CA ILE A 203 -15.80 13.76 -12.38
C ILE A 203 -17.25 14.11 -12.73
N GLY A 204 -17.48 15.02 -13.69
CA GLY A 204 -18.82 15.35 -14.15
C GLY A 204 -19.61 14.17 -14.68
N LEU A 205 -18.95 13.18 -15.33
CA LEU A 205 -19.60 11.95 -15.74
C LEU A 205 -20.02 11.10 -14.53
N TYR A 206 -19.17 10.95 -13.51
CA TYR A 206 -19.51 10.20 -12.29
C TYR A 206 -20.61 10.92 -11.48
N GLU A 207 -20.59 12.24 -11.36
CA GLU A 207 -21.65 13.04 -10.71
C GLU A 207 -22.99 12.86 -11.44
N GLY A 208 -22.97 12.78 -12.77
CA GLY A 208 -24.15 12.50 -13.59
C GLY A 208 -24.82 11.15 -13.29
N LEU A 209 -24.08 10.18 -12.78
CA LEU A 209 -24.62 8.88 -12.33
C LEU A 209 -25.35 8.96 -10.99
N GLN A 210 -25.29 10.11 -10.29
CA GLN A 210 -25.89 10.33 -8.97
C GLN A 210 -25.53 9.25 -7.94
N LEU A 211 -24.29 8.74 -7.99
CA LEU A 211 -23.82 7.60 -7.19
C LEU A 211 -24.04 7.79 -5.70
N GLU A 212 -23.79 9.00 -5.18
CA GLU A 212 -24.00 9.31 -3.76
C GLU A 212 -25.46 9.16 -3.33
N LYS A 213 -26.41 9.62 -4.18
CA LYS A 213 -27.85 9.51 -3.88
C LYS A 213 -28.32 8.08 -3.99
N ARG A 214 -27.85 7.33 -5.00
CA ARG A 214 -28.17 5.92 -5.17
C ARG A 214 -27.64 5.11 -4.00
N LEU A 215 -26.37 5.27 -3.65
CA LEU A 215 -25.76 4.59 -2.51
C LEU A 215 -26.49 4.91 -1.19
N ALA A 216 -26.84 6.18 -0.93
CA ALA A 216 -27.58 6.57 0.27
C ALA A 216 -29.00 6.01 0.31
N HIS A 217 -29.68 5.97 -0.85
CA HIS A 217 -31.03 5.38 -0.97
C HIS A 217 -30.98 3.87 -0.68
N ASP A 218 -30.03 3.15 -1.31
CA ASP A 218 -29.92 1.70 -1.19
C ASP A 218 -29.47 1.28 0.21
N LEU A 219 -28.58 2.07 0.88
CA LEU A 219 -28.25 1.89 2.29
C LEU A 219 -29.44 2.09 3.23
N GLY A 220 -30.40 2.95 2.87
CA GLY A 220 -31.65 3.16 3.64
C GLY A 220 -32.62 1.96 3.56
N LEU A 221 -32.55 1.16 2.50
CA LEU A 221 -33.44 0.03 2.23
C LEU A 221 -32.92 -1.33 2.74
N LYS A 222 -31.93 -1.38 3.54
CA LYS A 222 -31.01 -2.42 4.08
C LYS A 222 -31.51 -3.88 4.24
N LYS A 223 -32.62 -4.29 3.73
CA LYS A 223 -33.13 -5.68 3.84
C LYS A 223 -33.37 -6.42 2.53
N GLN A 224 -33.26 -5.79 1.37
CA GLN A 224 -33.65 -6.40 0.10
C GLN A 224 -32.60 -6.33 -1.03
N TRP A 225 -31.47 -5.59 -0.88
CA TRP A 225 -30.64 -5.17 -2.02
C TRP A 225 -29.12 -5.28 -1.82
N ASP A 226 -28.64 -6.31 -1.11
CA ASP A 226 -27.17 -6.51 -0.94
C ASP A 226 -26.46 -6.68 -2.29
N GLU A 227 -27.09 -7.31 -3.28
CA GLU A 227 -26.49 -7.50 -4.62
C GLU A 227 -26.36 -6.19 -5.42
N ASP A 228 -27.32 -5.28 -5.32
CA ASP A 228 -27.28 -4.00 -6.05
C ASP A 228 -26.22 -3.07 -5.47
N ILE A 229 -26.08 -3.02 -4.14
CA ILE A 229 -25.03 -2.27 -3.45
C ILE A 229 -23.66 -2.83 -3.85
N GLU A 230 -23.47 -4.14 -3.79
CA GLU A 230 -22.22 -4.80 -4.17
C GLU A 230 -21.82 -4.51 -5.62
N SER A 231 -22.78 -4.46 -6.54
CA SER A 231 -22.52 -4.14 -7.95
C SER A 231 -22.09 -2.70 -8.18
N MET A 232 -22.52 -1.76 -7.32
CA MET A 232 -22.26 -0.32 -7.44
C MET A 232 -20.90 0.07 -6.82
N ILE A 233 -20.44 -0.66 -5.80
CA ILE A 233 -19.22 -0.29 -5.04
C ILE A 233 -18.01 -0.05 -5.94
N PRO A 234 -17.64 -0.89 -6.92
CA PRO A 234 -16.48 -0.65 -7.76
C PRO A 234 -16.55 0.68 -8.53
N THR A 235 -17.74 1.11 -8.93
CA THR A 235 -17.93 2.41 -9.62
C THR A 235 -17.74 3.57 -8.67
N VAL A 236 -18.26 3.45 -7.44
CA VAL A 236 -18.07 4.46 -6.38
C VAL A 236 -16.61 4.59 -5.98
N GLU A 237 -15.89 3.46 -5.87
CA GLU A 237 -14.45 3.45 -5.60
C GLU A 237 -13.66 4.17 -6.69
N ARG A 238 -13.93 3.90 -7.96
CA ARG A 238 -13.27 4.61 -9.09
C ARG A 238 -13.54 6.10 -9.07
N TYR A 239 -14.76 6.49 -8.74
CA TYR A 239 -15.10 7.91 -8.56
C TYR A 239 -14.28 8.53 -7.42
N ALA A 240 -14.23 7.89 -6.25
CA ALA A 240 -13.43 8.36 -5.12
C ALA A 240 -11.93 8.46 -5.47
N GLN A 241 -11.37 7.47 -6.14
CA GLN A 241 -9.98 7.48 -6.61
C GLN A 241 -9.70 8.61 -7.62
N THR A 242 -10.66 8.91 -8.50
CA THR A 242 -10.55 10.03 -9.45
C THR A 242 -10.54 11.37 -8.72
N LEU A 243 -11.36 11.52 -7.67
CA LEU A 243 -11.34 12.70 -6.80
C LEU A 243 -10.00 12.84 -6.08
N VAL A 244 -9.40 11.73 -5.64
CA VAL A 244 -8.05 11.75 -5.04
C VAL A 244 -7.02 12.25 -6.06
N LEU A 245 -7.06 11.78 -7.29
CA LEU A 245 -6.16 12.22 -8.35
C LEU A 245 -6.33 13.71 -8.70
N GLN A 246 -7.57 14.22 -8.65
CA GLN A 246 -7.85 15.64 -8.81
C GLN A 246 -7.22 16.47 -7.68
N GLY A 247 -7.15 15.92 -6.47
CA GLY A 247 -6.56 16.55 -5.29
C GLY A 247 -7.34 17.77 -4.77
N GLY A 248 -6.86 18.33 -3.66
CA GLY A 248 -7.43 19.49 -2.98
C GLY A 248 -8.50 19.11 -1.95
N GLU A 249 -8.73 20.02 -1.01
CA GLU A 249 -9.53 19.79 0.19
C GLU A 249 -10.95 19.27 -0.11
N GLU A 250 -11.64 19.90 -1.05
CA GLU A 250 -13.02 19.53 -1.40
C GLU A 250 -13.08 18.15 -2.06
N SER A 251 -12.14 17.83 -2.97
CA SER A 251 -12.08 16.52 -3.62
C SER A 251 -11.73 15.42 -2.62
N TYR A 252 -10.80 15.67 -1.71
CA TYR A 252 -10.47 14.72 -0.64
C TYR A 252 -11.63 14.52 0.33
N ARG A 253 -12.36 15.61 0.69
CA ARG A 253 -13.56 15.48 1.52
C ARG A 253 -14.62 14.60 0.85
N LYS A 254 -14.94 14.86 -0.43
CA LYS A 254 -15.87 14.01 -1.18
C LYS A 254 -15.40 12.56 -1.29
N ALA A 255 -14.13 12.32 -1.58
CA ALA A 255 -13.57 10.98 -1.64
C ALA A 255 -13.69 10.25 -0.29
N GLY A 256 -13.37 10.93 0.81
CA GLY A 256 -13.50 10.40 2.17
C GLY A 256 -14.95 10.03 2.52
N ASP A 257 -15.91 10.87 2.19
CA ASP A 257 -17.34 10.60 2.40
C ASP A 257 -17.78 9.35 1.62
N LEU A 258 -17.26 9.14 0.39
CA LEU A 258 -17.55 7.95 -0.41
C LEU A 258 -16.92 6.69 0.18
N PHE A 259 -15.63 6.70 0.52
CA PHE A 259 -14.96 5.55 1.15
C PHE A 259 -15.61 5.19 2.48
N LYS A 260 -16.00 6.19 3.30
CA LYS A 260 -16.71 5.96 4.55
C LYS A 260 -18.06 5.28 4.33
N LYS A 261 -18.85 5.75 3.37
CA LYS A 261 -20.14 5.13 3.03
C LYS A 261 -19.98 3.68 2.59
N ILE A 262 -18.94 3.37 1.80
CA ILE A 262 -18.62 1.99 1.39
C ILE A 262 -18.29 1.13 2.62
N ALA A 263 -17.45 1.60 3.53
CA ALA A 263 -17.10 0.87 4.76
C ALA A 263 -18.33 0.67 5.67
N ASP A 264 -19.15 1.69 5.85
CA ASP A 264 -20.36 1.62 6.68
C ASP A 264 -21.45 0.73 6.07
N SER A 265 -21.49 0.58 4.73
CA SER A 265 -22.40 -0.33 4.04
C SER A 265 -22.10 -1.81 4.32
N SER A 266 -20.83 -2.11 4.59
CA SER A 266 -20.34 -3.47 4.79
C SER A 266 -19.47 -3.56 6.06
N PRO A 267 -20.05 -3.37 7.26
CA PRO A 267 -19.30 -3.20 8.51
C PRO A 267 -18.45 -4.43 8.90
N THR A 268 -18.79 -5.61 8.38
CA THR A 268 -18.03 -6.85 8.60
C THR A 268 -17.00 -7.14 7.51
N HIS A 269 -16.94 -6.32 6.46
CA HIS A 269 -15.98 -6.50 5.38
C HIS A 269 -14.64 -5.85 5.76
N MET A 270 -13.67 -6.67 6.14
CA MET A 270 -12.39 -6.21 6.68
C MET A 270 -11.64 -5.25 5.76
N ASP A 271 -11.53 -5.59 4.45
CA ASP A 271 -10.77 -4.79 3.49
C ASP A 271 -11.39 -3.38 3.29
N ARG A 272 -12.72 -3.26 3.17
CA ARG A 272 -13.40 -1.96 3.04
C ARG A 272 -13.22 -1.06 4.26
N ASN A 273 -13.25 -1.66 5.45
CA ASN A 273 -12.94 -0.93 6.69
C ASN A 273 -11.48 -0.47 6.68
N ALA A 274 -10.55 -1.32 6.26
CA ALA A 274 -9.14 -0.98 6.17
C ALA A 274 -8.86 0.08 5.09
N ASP A 275 -9.53 0.02 3.93
CA ASP A 275 -9.38 1.02 2.85
C ASP A 275 -9.79 2.42 3.30
N TYR A 276 -10.94 2.53 3.99
CA TYR A 276 -11.33 3.80 4.59
C TYR A 276 -10.39 4.24 5.71
N ALA A 277 -9.97 3.31 6.57
CA ALA A 277 -9.01 3.62 7.62
C ALA A 277 -7.68 4.16 7.06
N ASN A 278 -7.18 3.56 5.97
CA ASN A 278 -5.98 4.03 5.28
C ASN A 278 -6.17 5.44 4.69
N PHE A 279 -7.31 5.70 4.04
CA PHE A 279 -7.65 7.04 3.55
C PHE A 279 -7.67 8.06 4.69
N ALA A 280 -8.38 7.75 5.80
CA ALA A 280 -8.49 8.61 6.97
C ALA A 280 -7.12 8.88 7.61
N TYR A 281 -6.23 7.88 7.68
CA TYR A 281 -4.86 8.03 8.16
C TYR A 281 -4.08 9.08 7.35
N HIS A 282 -4.10 8.99 6.01
CA HIS A 282 -3.42 9.97 5.15
C HIS A 282 -4.04 11.37 5.25
N GLN A 283 -5.34 11.48 5.58
CA GLN A 283 -5.98 12.76 5.89
C GLN A 283 -5.74 13.23 7.34
N ARG A 284 -4.90 12.56 8.11
CA ARG A 284 -4.62 12.84 9.53
C ARG A 284 -5.87 12.75 10.42
N ASN A 285 -6.92 12.09 9.98
CA ASN A 285 -8.07 11.74 10.80
C ASN A 285 -7.80 10.44 11.55
N PHE A 286 -6.93 10.51 12.56
CA PHE A 286 -6.47 9.36 13.32
C PHE A 286 -7.59 8.66 14.11
N THR A 287 -8.62 9.38 14.50
CA THR A 287 -9.79 8.81 15.22
C THR A 287 -10.57 7.84 14.33
N ASP A 288 -10.90 8.24 13.12
CA ASP A 288 -11.58 7.37 12.15
C ASP A 288 -10.63 6.23 11.73
N ALA A 289 -9.36 6.53 11.44
CA ALA A 289 -8.37 5.52 11.08
C ALA A 289 -8.25 4.41 12.14
N GLU A 290 -8.10 4.78 13.41
CA GLU A 290 -8.07 3.83 14.54
C GLU A 290 -9.35 3.00 14.61
N THR A 291 -10.52 3.66 14.51
CA THR A 291 -11.83 3.02 14.65
C THR A 291 -12.03 1.95 13.56
N TYR A 292 -11.73 2.28 12.30
CA TYR A 292 -11.99 1.39 11.19
C TYR A 292 -10.92 0.30 11.04
N TYR A 293 -9.66 0.53 11.42
CA TYR A 293 -8.70 -0.57 11.54
C TYR A 293 -9.08 -1.56 12.65
N LYS A 294 -9.61 -1.10 13.80
CA LYS A 294 -10.14 -2.00 14.83
C LYS A 294 -11.30 -2.85 14.32
N LYS A 295 -12.22 -2.27 13.53
CA LYS A 295 -13.29 -3.04 12.85
C LYS A 295 -12.70 -4.07 11.87
N ALA A 296 -11.67 -3.72 11.10
CA ALA A 296 -11.00 -4.66 10.20
C ALA A 296 -10.39 -5.83 10.98
N ILE A 297 -9.73 -5.57 12.10
CA ILE A 297 -9.13 -6.57 13.00
C ILE A 297 -10.19 -7.53 13.57
N GLU A 298 -11.35 -7.02 14.02
CA GLU A 298 -12.45 -7.85 14.56
C GLU A 298 -12.96 -8.90 13.56
N HIS A 299 -12.84 -8.60 12.26
CA HIS A 299 -13.31 -9.47 11.18
C HIS A 299 -12.17 -10.16 10.41
N SER A 300 -10.93 -9.95 10.80
CA SER A 300 -9.76 -10.61 10.21
C SER A 300 -9.75 -12.11 10.52
N LYS A 301 -9.42 -12.90 9.52
CA LYS A 301 -9.46 -14.37 9.60
C LYS A 301 -8.08 -15.01 9.56
N THR A 302 -7.03 -14.25 9.25
CA THR A 302 -5.69 -14.80 9.06
C THR A 302 -4.65 -14.06 9.90
N PRO A 303 -3.57 -14.74 10.31
CA PRO A 303 -2.45 -14.09 10.99
C PRO A 303 -1.79 -12.98 10.17
N TYR A 304 -1.78 -13.11 8.84
CA TYR A 304 -1.23 -12.08 7.94
C TYR A 304 -2.05 -10.78 8.01
N ASP A 305 -3.38 -10.87 7.83
CA ASP A 305 -4.27 -9.70 7.90
C ASP A 305 -4.15 -8.99 9.27
N LEU A 306 -4.13 -9.78 10.35
CA LEU A 306 -3.95 -9.24 11.70
C LEU A 306 -2.61 -8.52 11.87
N ALA A 307 -1.51 -9.09 11.33
CA ALA A 307 -0.19 -8.48 11.40
C ALA A 307 -0.15 -7.15 10.64
N ASP A 308 -0.78 -7.08 9.46
CA ASP A 308 -0.86 -5.84 8.67
C ASP A 308 -1.66 -4.76 9.42
N TRP A 309 -2.86 -5.10 9.92
CA TRP A 309 -3.69 -4.12 10.65
C TRP A 309 -3.05 -3.67 11.97
N TYR A 310 -2.36 -4.55 12.68
CA TYR A 310 -1.59 -4.16 13.87
C TYR A 310 -0.43 -3.23 13.50
N THR A 311 0.26 -3.48 12.40
CA THR A 311 1.31 -2.57 11.89
C THR A 311 0.73 -1.18 11.59
N LYS A 312 -0.43 -1.11 10.94
CA LYS A 312 -1.13 0.16 10.64
C LYS A 312 -1.55 0.90 11.91
N LEU A 313 -2.10 0.19 12.91
CA LEU A 313 -2.42 0.80 14.21
C LEU A 313 -1.15 1.31 14.92
N GLY A 314 -0.06 0.56 14.88
CA GLY A 314 1.22 1.00 15.41
C GLY A 314 1.67 2.34 14.82
N LEU A 315 1.54 2.51 13.49
CA LEU A 315 1.83 3.77 12.81
C LEU A 315 0.92 4.93 13.25
N ILE A 316 -0.38 4.68 13.39
CA ILE A 316 -1.34 5.69 13.87
C ILE A 316 -0.93 6.18 15.27
N TYR A 317 -0.61 5.26 16.18
CA TYR A 317 -0.19 5.62 17.53
C TYR A 317 1.17 6.33 17.56
N ASP A 318 2.10 5.97 16.67
CA ASP A 318 3.35 6.71 16.50
C ASP A 318 3.11 8.16 16.08
N ASP A 319 2.27 8.38 15.06
CA ASP A 319 1.91 9.73 14.59
C ASP A 319 1.15 10.55 15.64
N MET A 320 0.37 9.89 16.51
CA MET A 320 -0.27 10.50 17.68
C MET A 320 0.72 10.73 18.84
N ASN A 321 2.01 10.37 18.70
CA ASN A 321 3.05 10.40 19.74
C ASN A 321 2.70 9.53 20.99
N ARG A 322 1.89 8.50 20.81
CA ARG A 322 1.51 7.48 21.81
C ARG A 322 2.45 6.27 21.64
N LEU A 323 3.74 6.48 21.97
CA LEU A 323 4.82 5.58 21.60
C LEU A 323 4.73 4.19 22.27
N ASP A 324 4.25 4.11 23.52
CA ASP A 324 4.11 2.84 24.22
C ASP A 324 3.07 1.94 23.52
N GLU A 325 1.93 2.52 23.18
CA GLU A 325 0.87 1.79 22.44
C GLU A 325 1.29 1.42 21.03
N SER A 326 2.06 2.28 20.37
CA SER A 326 2.65 1.99 19.07
C SER A 326 3.52 0.72 19.13
N ILE A 327 4.40 0.61 20.14
CA ILE A 327 5.24 -0.57 20.34
C ILE A 327 4.39 -1.81 20.65
N ASP A 328 3.38 -1.69 21.51
CA ASP A 328 2.50 -2.83 21.83
C ASP A 328 1.83 -3.42 20.57
N TYR A 329 1.43 -2.57 19.62
CA TYR A 329 0.86 -3.05 18.37
C TYR A 329 1.90 -3.62 17.42
N PHE A 330 3.09 -3.03 17.32
CA PHE A 330 4.18 -3.58 16.54
C PHE A 330 4.66 -4.93 17.10
N ASP A 331 4.73 -5.11 18.40
CA ASP A 331 5.07 -6.39 19.04
C ASP A 331 4.02 -7.47 18.70
N LYS A 332 2.72 -7.12 18.71
CA LYS A 332 1.65 -8.05 18.28
C LYS A 332 1.82 -8.44 16.81
N ALA A 333 2.14 -7.50 15.94
CA ALA A 333 2.38 -7.77 14.52
C ALA A 333 3.60 -8.69 14.33
N GLN A 334 4.71 -8.40 15.02
CA GLN A 334 5.94 -9.20 14.95
C GLN A 334 5.71 -10.66 15.37
N GLN A 335 5.01 -10.87 16.51
CA GLN A 335 4.67 -12.22 16.99
C GLN A 335 3.85 -13.05 15.99
N LEU A 336 3.05 -12.40 15.16
CA LEU A 336 2.30 -13.06 14.09
C LEU A 336 3.19 -13.36 12.88
N LEU A 337 4.02 -12.40 12.46
CA LEU A 337 4.93 -12.55 11.32
C LEU A 337 6.00 -13.62 11.55
N GLU A 338 6.49 -13.78 12.79
CA GLU A 338 7.44 -14.85 13.16
C GLU A 338 6.89 -16.26 12.91
N LYS A 339 5.57 -16.42 12.87
CA LYS A 339 4.89 -17.69 12.62
C LYS A 339 4.56 -17.93 11.14
N LEU A 340 4.74 -16.91 10.30
CA LEU A 340 4.45 -16.98 8.87
C LEU A 340 5.70 -17.34 8.06
N PRO A 341 5.54 -18.01 6.91
CA PRO A 341 6.66 -18.34 6.03
C PRO A 341 7.31 -17.05 5.46
N ARG A 342 8.60 -16.89 5.69
CA ARG A 342 9.37 -15.72 5.23
C ARG A 342 9.74 -15.75 3.74
N ASN A 343 9.58 -16.88 3.08
CA ASN A 343 9.78 -17.02 1.64
C ASN A 343 8.59 -16.52 0.80
N ILE A 344 7.53 -16.02 1.46
CA ILE A 344 6.40 -15.39 0.79
C ILE A 344 6.67 -13.89 0.70
N LEU A 345 6.66 -13.35 -0.52
CA LEU A 345 6.98 -11.95 -0.79
C LEU A 345 6.16 -10.99 0.10
N ALA A 346 4.84 -11.18 0.18
CA ALA A 346 3.97 -10.33 1.00
C ALA A 346 4.37 -10.34 2.49
N THR A 347 4.72 -11.52 3.04
CA THR A 347 5.19 -11.63 4.44
C THR A 347 6.53 -10.94 4.63
N ALA A 348 7.46 -11.12 3.69
CA ALA A 348 8.78 -10.48 3.72
C ALA A 348 8.66 -8.94 3.66
N GLU A 349 7.83 -8.42 2.77
CA GLU A 349 7.56 -6.98 2.65
C GLU A 349 6.93 -6.38 3.90
N LEU A 350 5.95 -7.07 4.48
CA LEU A 350 5.31 -6.61 5.72
C LEU A 350 6.30 -6.64 6.89
N THR A 351 7.17 -7.64 6.97
CA THR A 351 8.25 -7.70 7.98
C THR A 351 9.21 -6.53 7.84
N VAL A 352 9.67 -6.24 6.63
CA VAL A 352 10.55 -5.08 6.37
C VAL A 352 9.89 -3.77 6.80
N ASN A 353 8.63 -3.56 6.44
CA ASN A 353 7.90 -2.35 6.80
C ASN A 353 7.74 -2.23 8.34
N LEU A 354 7.41 -3.34 9.01
CA LEU A 354 7.31 -3.38 10.47
C LEU A 354 8.65 -3.04 11.14
N ASP A 355 9.75 -3.64 10.69
CA ASP A 355 11.08 -3.44 11.27
C ASP A 355 11.57 -1.99 11.14
N ILE A 356 11.33 -1.38 10.00
CA ILE A 356 11.63 0.05 9.77
C ILE A 356 10.84 0.92 10.74
N ASN A 357 9.54 0.69 10.87
CA ASN A 357 8.64 1.48 11.71
C ASN A 357 8.95 1.29 13.20
N LEU A 358 9.10 0.03 13.65
CA LEU A 358 9.47 -0.29 15.02
C LEU A 358 10.81 0.36 15.41
N SER A 359 11.81 0.29 14.52
CA SER A 359 13.11 0.93 14.77
C SER A 359 12.99 2.44 14.96
N THR A 360 12.12 3.08 14.18
CA THR A 360 11.87 4.54 14.26
C THR A 360 11.22 4.91 15.59
N VAL A 361 10.21 4.16 16.03
CA VAL A 361 9.50 4.41 17.30
C VAL A 361 10.42 4.16 18.49
N LEU A 362 11.15 3.05 18.49
CA LEU A 362 12.13 2.74 19.53
C LEU A 362 13.19 3.85 19.63
N PHE A 363 13.66 4.39 18.52
CA PHE A 363 14.60 5.50 18.53
C PHE A 363 13.99 6.80 19.10
N LYS A 364 12.73 7.09 18.79
CA LYS A 364 12.00 8.23 19.40
C LYS A 364 11.90 8.07 20.94
N MET A 365 11.56 6.88 21.43
CA MET A 365 11.50 6.60 22.87
C MET A 365 12.85 6.72 23.57
N VAL A 366 13.87 6.17 22.94
CA VAL A 366 15.24 6.19 23.47
C VAL A 366 15.75 7.60 23.73
N ARG A 367 15.33 8.59 22.95
CA ARG A 367 15.70 10.00 23.18
C ARG A 367 15.23 10.55 24.51
N LYS A 368 14.16 9.98 25.09
CA LYS A 368 13.53 10.41 26.35
C LYS A 368 13.96 9.56 27.55
N GLY A 369 14.64 8.40 27.35
CA GLY A 369 14.94 7.41 28.40
C GLY A 369 16.27 7.64 29.16
N THR A 370 16.53 6.76 30.14
CA THR A 370 17.82 6.67 30.86
C THR A 370 18.93 6.13 29.94
N PRO A 371 20.24 6.32 30.26
CA PRO A 371 21.32 5.80 29.44
C PRO A 371 21.22 4.29 29.17
N GLU A 372 20.78 3.51 30.15
CA GLU A 372 20.66 2.05 30.04
C GLU A 372 19.48 1.65 29.12
N THR A 373 18.30 2.25 29.31
CA THR A 373 17.13 2.01 28.42
C THR A 373 17.41 2.49 27.01
N LYS A 374 18.17 3.59 26.86
CA LYS A 374 18.64 4.09 25.55
C LYS A 374 19.45 3.05 24.81
N LEU A 375 20.46 2.47 25.49
CA LEU A 375 21.33 1.50 24.84
C LEU A 375 20.59 0.22 24.45
N LYS A 376 19.67 -0.26 25.32
CA LYS A 376 18.83 -1.44 25.02
C LYS A 376 17.90 -1.19 23.82
N GLY A 377 17.18 -0.08 23.80
CA GLY A 377 16.29 0.27 22.69
C GLY A 377 17.03 0.45 21.37
N CYS A 378 18.21 1.13 21.40
CA CYS A 378 19.05 1.24 20.21
C CYS A 378 19.53 -0.10 19.67
N ARG A 379 19.85 -1.08 20.53
CA ARG A 379 20.28 -2.42 20.09
C ARG A 379 19.12 -3.17 19.42
N ILE A 380 17.92 -3.10 19.98
CA ILE A 380 16.72 -3.72 19.38
C ILE A 380 16.45 -3.09 18.01
N ALA A 381 16.37 -1.76 17.94
CA ALA A 381 16.15 -1.02 16.71
C ALA A 381 17.21 -1.35 15.63
N LEU A 382 18.49 -1.44 16.02
CA LEU A 382 19.55 -1.80 15.08
C LEU A 382 19.44 -3.23 14.56
N ASN A 383 18.97 -4.17 15.38
CA ASN A 383 18.76 -5.56 14.96
C ASN A 383 17.59 -5.68 13.98
N SER A 384 16.46 -5.02 14.23
CA SER A 384 15.34 -4.96 13.30
C SER A 384 15.76 -4.37 11.95
N LEU A 385 16.52 -3.27 11.94
CA LEU A 385 17.01 -2.69 10.69
C LEU A 385 17.96 -3.61 9.92
N LYS A 386 18.80 -4.37 10.62
CA LYS A 386 19.65 -5.36 9.97
C LYS A 386 18.84 -6.48 9.34
N GLU A 387 17.82 -6.98 10.04
CA GLU A 387 16.89 -7.98 9.51
C GLU A 387 16.19 -7.45 8.25
N ALA A 388 15.66 -6.22 8.29
CA ALA A 388 15.04 -5.58 7.13
C ALA A 388 16.01 -5.48 5.93
N VAL A 389 17.26 -5.10 6.17
CA VAL A 389 18.31 -5.04 5.13
C VAL A 389 18.61 -6.42 4.55
N GLU A 390 18.73 -7.46 5.39
CA GLU A 390 18.97 -8.82 4.94
C GLU A 390 17.84 -9.36 4.07
N ILE A 391 16.58 -9.10 4.46
CA ILE A 391 15.39 -9.46 3.67
C ILE A 391 15.39 -8.73 2.32
N LEU A 392 15.61 -7.42 2.31
CA LEU A 392 15.65 -6.62 1.08
C LEU A 392 16.75 -7.10 0.14
N LEU A 393 17.96 -7.35 0.65
CA LEU A 393 19.07 -7.85 -0.16
C LEU A 393 18.81 -9.25 -0.72
N ALA A 394 18.05 -10.10 -0.01
CA ALA A 394 17.66 -11.41 -0.48
C ALA A 394 16.61 -11.36 -1.59
N LEU A 395 15.64 -10.43 -1.51
CA LEU A 395 14.61 -10.20 -2.53
C LEU A 395 15.21 -9.55 -3.79
N GLY A 396 16.07 -8.56 -3.61
CA GLY A 396 16.62 -7.78 -4.72
C GLY A 396 15.63 -6.76 -5.31
N PRO A 397 16.10 -5.92 -6.25
CA PRO A 397 15.30 -4.82 -6.81
C PRO A 397 14.16 -5.29 -7.73
N GLU A 398 14.20 -6.52 -8.22
CA GLU A 398 13.17 -7.07 -9.11
C GLU A 398 11.92 -7.53 -8.35
N GLU A 399 12.06 -7.95 -7.09
CA GLU A 399 10.98 -8.49 -6.28
C GLU A 399 10.47 -7.51 -5.21
N ALA A 400 11.36 -6.63 -4.69
CA ALA A 400 10.99 -5.72 -3.61
C ALA A 400 10.52 -4.34 -4.16
N PRO A 401 9.25 -3.95 -3.97
CA PRO A 401 8.79 -2.61 -4.27
C PRO A 401 9.59 -1.57 -3.46
N ASP A 402 9.95 -0.46 -4.12
CA ASP A 402 10.73 0.63 -3.51
C ASP A 402 12.04 0.17 -2.84
N TYR A 403 12.70 -0.85 -3.42
CA TYR A 403 13.91 -1.50 -2.87
C TYR A 403 14.97 -0.50 -2.42
N GLU A 404 15.41 0.40 -3.30
CA GLU A 404 16.42 1.40 -3.00
C GLU A 404 15.95 2.37 -1.92
N SER A 405 14.70 2.79 -1.97
CA SER A 405 14.10 3.70 -0.98
C SER A 405 14.06 3.07 0.41
N LYS A 406 13.65 1.81 0.51
CA LYS A 406 13.61 1.08 1.80
C LYS A 406 15.02 0.85 2.35
N LEU A 407 15.97 0.44 1.52
CA LEU A 407 17.37 0.31 1.92
C LEU A 407 17.96 1.64 2.39
N MET A 408 17.63 2.74 1.70
CA MET A 408 18.06 4.07 2.09
C MET A 408 17.58 4.42 3.50
N VAL A 409 16.29 4.22 3.79
CA VAL A 409 15.70 4.47 5.12
C VAL A 409 16.36 3.58 6.18
N CYS A 410 16.57 2.28 5.91
CA CYS A 410 17.26 1.39 6.82
C CYS A 410 18.66 1.89 7.17
N TYR A 411 19.47 2.20 6.17
CA TYR A 411 20.84 2.66 6.38
C TYR A 411 20.92 4.05 7.04
N GLN A 412 20.01 4.98 6.75
CA GLN A 412 19.93 6.28 7.44
C GLN A 412 19.61 6.10 8.93
N ASN A 413 18.61 5.28 9.25
CA ASN A 413 18.24 4.99 10.63
C ASN A 413 19.41 4.28 11.36
N MET A 414 20.06 3.29 10.73
CA MET A 414 21.26 2.64 11.27
C MET A 414 22.39 3.65 11.53
N THR A 415 22.64 4.57 10.60
CA THR A 415 23.65 5.63 10.76
C THR A 415 23.37 6.48 12.00
N THR A 416 22.11 6.88 12.18
CA THR A 416 21.68 7.69 13.32
C THR A 416 21.82 6.92 14.64
N ILE A 417 21.36 5.67 14.68
CA ILE A 417 21.40 4.83 15.89
C ILE A 417 22.86 4.50 16.27
N CYS A 418 23.69 4.09 15.31
CA CYS A 418 25.11 3.81 15.54
C CYS A 418 25.87 5.05 16.02
N GLY A 419 25.55 6.25 15.48
CA GLY A 419 26.08 7.51 15.97
C GLY A 419 25.77 7.76 17.45
N VAL A 420 24.52 7.55 17.87
CA VAL A 420 24.09 7.68 19.27
C VAL A 420 24.77 6.66 20.19
N MET A 421 24.99 5.44 19.69
CA MET A 421 25.66 4.36 20.45
C MET A 421 27.18 4.50 20.50
N GLY A 422 27.78 5.33 19.65
CA GLY A 422 29.23 5.40 19.46
C GLY A 422 29.80 4.18 18.73
N ASP A 423 28.96 3.41 18.03
CA ASP A 423 29.39 2.25 17.23
C ASP A 423 29.95 2.70 15.88
N LYS A 424 31.29 2.98 15.90
CA LYS A 424 32.03 3.41 14.71
C LYS A 424 31.99 2.38 13.58
N LYS A 425 31.99 1.07 13.91
CA LYS A 425 31.98 0.00 12.90
C LYS A 425 30.62 -0.08 12.22
N GLY A 426 29.53 -0.10 12.98
CA GLY A 426 28.17 -0.09 12.46
C GLY A 426 27.89 1.17 11.63
N LEU A 427 28.35 2.33 12.10
CA LEU A 427 28.26 3.60 11.38
C LEU A 427 28.94 3.51 9.99
N ALA A 428 30.19 3.05 9.94
CA ALA A 428 30.90 2.89 8.68
C ALA A 428 30.25 1.89 7.72
N GLN A 429 29.67 0.81 8.25
CA GLN A 429 28.92 -0.16 7.44
C GLN A 429 27.65 0.44 6.83
N ALA A 430 26.86 1.18 7.62
CA ALA A 430 25.64 1.85 7.16
C ALA A 430 25.96 2.91 6.08
N GLN A 431 26.99 3.72 6.29
CA GLN A 431 27.45 4.70 5.32
C GLN A 431 27.95 4.06 4.00
N ALA A 432 28.66 2.93 4.09
CA ALA A 432 29.06 2.16 2.92
C ALA A 432 27.85 1.54 2.19
N GLY A 433 26.79 1.18 2.92
CA GLY A 433 25.52 0.73 2.35
C GLY A 433 24.87 1.83 1.51
N ILE A 434 24.71 3.03 2.07
CA ILE A 434 24.19 4.21 1.36
C ILE A 434 24.97 4.47 0.06
N ALA A 435 26.31 4.47 0.14
CA ALA A 435 27.16 4.77 -1.01
C ALA A 435 27.05 3.75 -2.17
N LYS A 436 26.48 2.57 -1.92
CA LYS A 436 26.29 1.51 -2.93
C LYS A 436 24.91 1.57 -3.60
N LEU A 437 23.97 2.36 -3.09
CA LEU A 437 22.62 2.42 -3.65
C LEU A 437 22.60 3.07 -5.03
N LYS A 438 21.78 2.53 -5.93
CA LYS A 438 21.57 3.07 -7.28
C LYS A 438 20.27 3.89 -7.27
N MET A 439 20.41 5.21 -7.17
CA MET A 439 19.26 6.11 -6.98
C MET A 439 18.66 6.67 -8.27
N ASN A 440 19.14 6.25 -9.46
CA ASN A 440 18.69 6.82 -10.74
C ASN A 440 17.19 6.62 -10.99
N ASP A 441 16.62 5.49 -10.50
CA ASP A 441 15.22 5.14 -10.70
C ASP A 441 14.36 5.37 -9.43
N ALA A 442 14.96 5.92 -8.36
CA ALA A 442 14.25 6.21 -7.12
C ALA A 442 13.36 7.46 -7.26
N LYS A 443 12.31 7.56 -6.41
CA LYS A 443 11.48 8.77 -6.33
C LYS A 443 12.32 10.02 -6.05
N PRO A 444 11.97 11.19 -6.62
CA PRO A 444 12.75 12.42 -6.44
C PRO A 444 13.07 12.73 -4.98
N ASN A 445 12.10 12.63 -4.06
CA ASN A 445 12.35 12.85 -2.63
C ASN A 445 13.41 11.90 -2.06
N THR A 446 13.41 10.64 -2.46
CA THR A 446 14.42 9.66 -2.04
C THR A 446 15.79 9.99 -2.60
N GLN A 447 15.85 10.49 -3.84
CA GLN A 447 17.12 10.97 -4.43
C GLN A 447 17.65 12.20 -3.68
N VAL A 448 16.79 13.15 -3.31
CA VAL A 448 17.18 14.30 -2.47
C VAL A 448 17.74 13.83 -1.12
N GLU A 449 17.02 12.94 -0.44
CA GLU A 449 17.47 12.37 0.85
C GLU A 449 18.80 11.63 0.72
N TYR A 450 19.00 10.89 -0.36
CA TYR A 450 20.26 10.23 -0.66
C TYR A 450 21.42 11.24 -0.77
N TRP A 451 21.26 12.28 -1.58
CA TRP A 451 22.32 13.29 -1.75
C TRP A 451 22.58 14.09 -0.47
N VAL A 452 21.55 14.39 0.31
CA VAL A 452 21.70 14.99 1.65
C VAL A 452 22.46 14.06 2.58
N ALA A 453 22.19 12.75 2.58
CA ALA A 453 22.92 11.79 3.41
C ALA A 453 24.40 11.66 2.99
N ILE A 454 24.69 11.66 1.69
CA ILE A 454 26.06 11.67 1.15
C ILE A 454 26.79 12.96 1.59
N GLY A 455 26.13 14.12 1.50
CA GLY A 455 26.68 15.40 1.96
C GLY A 455 26.97 15.41 3.46
N ASN A 456 26.05 14.92 4.29
CA ASN A 456 26.24 14.80 5.74
C ASN A 456 27.41 13.88 6.10
N ASN A 457 27.56 12.75 5.38
CA ASN A 457 28.67 11.83 5.56
C ASN A 457 30.03 12.51 5.18
N ALA A 458 30.08 13.21 4.06
CA ALA A 458 31.22 13.95 3.62
C ALA A 458 31.62 15.06 4.65
N HIS A 459 30.60 15.77 5.19
CA HIS A 459 30.81 16.75 6.26
C HIS A 459 31.43 16.12 7.52
N TYR A 460 30.87 14.99 7.98
CA TYR A 460 31.40 14.26 9.14
C TYR A 460 32.88 13.85 8.94
N ASN A 461 33.24 13.45 7.73
CA ASN A 461 34.60 13.07 7.35
C ASN A 461 35.49 14.27 6.96
N LYS A 462 35.00 15.52 7.12
CA LYS A 462 35.72 16.77 6.80
C LYS A 462 36.06 16.91 5.31
N LYS A 463 35.30 16.30 4.42
CA LYS A 463 35.46 16.35 2.96
C LYS A 463 34.53 17.41 2.38
N TYR A 464 34.86 18.67 2.55
CA TYR A 464 33.94 19.79 2.28
C TYR A 464 33.58 19.97 0.81
N ASP A 465 34.47 19.63 -0.13
CA ASP A 465 34.15 19.69 -1.57
C ASP A 465 33.15 18.62 -1.98
N GLU A 466 33.31 17.39 -1.46
CA GLU A 466 32.34 16.30 -1.68
C GLU A 466 30.97 16.64 -1.04
N MET A 467 30.98 17.27 0.13
CA MET A 467 29.78 17.76 0.82
C MET A 467 29.00 18.77 -0.06
N LEU A 468 29.70 19.79 -0.55
CA LEU A 468 29.07 20.84 -1.37
C LEU A 468 28.52 20.27 -2.67
N ALA A 469 29.25 19.40 -3.36
CA ALA A 469 28.81 18.76 -4.59
C ALA A 469 27.54 17.89 -4.36
N ALA A 470 27.46 17.19 -3.21
CA ALA A 470 26.29 16.38 -2.86
C ALA A 470 25.05 17.25 -2.58
N TYR A 471 25.19 18.35 -1.84
CA TYR A 471 24.07 19.25 -1.58
C TYR A 471 23.60 19.97 -2.84
N GLN A 472 24.51 20.35 -3.74
CA GLN A 472 24.13 20.93 -5.04
C GLN A 472 23.29 19.95 -5.86
N LYS A 473 23.63 18.64 -5.89
CA LYS A 473 22.83 17.62 -6.54
C LYS A 473 21.45 17.45 -5.91
N ALA A 474 21.35 17.60 -4.58
CA ALA A 474 20.05 17.56 -3.91
C ALA A 474 19.17 18.77 -4.28
N ASP A 475 19.75 19.94 -4.52
CA ASP A 475 19.03 21.14 -4.92
C ASP A 475 18.58 21.12 -6.40
N GLU A 476 19.24 20.33 -7.25
CA GLU A 476 18.94 20.19 -8.68
C GLU A 476 17.75 19.25 -8.97
N ILE A 477 17.38 18.39 -8.01
CA ILE A 477 16.27 17.40 -8.11
C ILE A 477 14.94 18.06 -7.72
#